data_8b711c6ccc76d7caf87275559bd04f89
#
_entry.id   8b711c6ccc76d7caf87275559bd04f89
#
_cell.length_a   1.000
_cell.length_b   1.000
_cell.length_c   1.000
_cell.angle_alpha   90.00
_cell.angle_beta   90.00
_cell.angle_gamma   90.00
#
_symmetry.space_group_name_H-M   'P 1'
#
loop_
_entity.id
_entity.type
_entity.pdbx_description
1 polymer ?
#
loop_
_entity_poly.entity_id
_entity_poly.type
_entity_poly.pdbx_seq_one_letter_code
_entity_poly.pdbx_strand_id
1 'polypeptide(L)'
;MGGLILCRTRKADLVVSIARKIFRTFSSWRNVHWILFFLPILFFGYYHFAGLNLTLLKHFPKLWFFGYLSLLGAIFLSSTRCAKPSLSLLMTFSFYGSILWLIYFIPDVSTYPLSLNWSESSRFYSGSLFFSRLIYGKGVPLPPLHLSQYMMQSLPFLFSNLPLWTHRLWEVFLWLGMTIGSGMALAWRIKPRNRWIWLGLTAWFFLFAFQGPVYYHLLVSVISVLLGFNKNKPGLTLIFIALASVWTGLSRVNWFPMAGVLAATLFVLEVPQDKKNFWQYWRWPVLVVIMSLIIAVGAHIGYALISGNPPEAFTSSFSSPLLKYRLLENEAYGPGIINLTITASLPLLLIILLRVLPNLKAWRFLRLLALFSFLFIFQIGGFVVSSKIGGGNNLHNMDAYFVLLAVITAYITFDRFSPDSSIKVRPWIPPAILVVLAFLVPINAAVNSLRPMHDVNNLRAWEDIRQVQALIDERVPKDGEVLFIQHRHLLSFDMITGVEFVHEYDKVFLMEMAMSGNEVYLEKFWQDLESHRFDLIITEPLTLVEKTASDVFGEENNAWVKGVNQPLSDTYDVVLNLPESGMAVLAPKSQP
;
A
#
# COMPACT_ATOMS: atom_id res chain seq x y z
N MET A 1 40.51 -9.83 -43.83
CA MET A 1 39.61 -9.71 -42.64
C MET A 1 40.19 -8.93 -41.45
N GLY A 2 41.45 -8.48 -41.48
CA GLY A 2 42.07 -7.71 -40.38
C GLY A 2 41.80 -6.20 -40.37
N GLY A 3 41.35 -5.60 -41.45
CA GLY A 3 41.20 -4.13 -41.54
C GLY A 3 39.89 -3.55 -40.98
N LEU A 4 38.81 -4.36 -40.85
CA LEU A 4 37.52 -3.92 -40.36
C LEU A 4 37.40 -3.91 -38.82
N ILE A 5 38.20 -4.69 -38.11
CA ILE A 5 38.21 -4.78 -36.65
C ILE A 5 38.99 -3.59 -36.04
N LEU A 6 40.05 -3.14 -36.68
CA LEU A 6 40.85 -1.98 -36.26
C LEU A 6 40.14 -0.64 -36.42
N CYS A 7 39.23 -0.52 -37.39
CA CYS A 7 38.49 0.73 -37.61
C CYS A 7 37.32 0.90 -36.60
N ARG A 8 36.78 -0.19 -36.07
CA ARG A 8 35.68 -0.19 -35.08
C ARG A 8 36.18 0.19 -33.67
N THR A 9 37.37 -0.23 -33.30
CA THR A 9 38.00 0.13 -32.02
C THR A 9 38.43 1.60 -31.98
N ARG A 10 39.00 2.15 -33.06
CA ARG A 10 39.37 3.58 -33.15
C ARG A 10 38.18 4.54 -33.04
N LYS A 11 37.02 4.22 -33.63
CA LYS A 11 35.81 5.05 -33.50
C LYS A 11 35.24 5.02 -32.07
N ALA A 12 35.26 3.85 -31.41
CA ALA A 12 34.82 3.73 -30.04
C ALA A 12 35.75 4.51 -29.06
N ASP A 13 37.05 4.42 -29.29
CA ASP A 13 38.05 5.16 -28.52
C ASP A 13 37.95 6.68 -28.73
N LEU A 14 37.62 7.12 -29.97
CA LEU A 14 37.41 8.54 -30.27
C LEU A 14 36.16 9.08 -29.57
N VAL A 15 35.05 8.35 -29.59
CA VAL A 15 33.81 8.74 -28.90
C VAL A 15 34.03 8.80 -27.37
N VAL A 16 34.73 7.82 -26.82
CA VAL A 16 35.11 7.80 -25.41
C VAL A 16 36.06 8.94 -25.06
N SER A 17 36.99 9.29 -25.96
CA SER A 17 37.93 10.40 -25.74
C SER A 17 37.23 11.76 -25.81
N ILE A 18 36.33 11.94 -26.77
CA ILE A 18 35.51 13.16 -26.91
C ILE A 18 34.58 13.30 -25.70
N ALA A 19 33.91 12.23 -25.30
CA ALA A 19 33.10 12.22 -24.08
C ALA A 19 33.93 12.61 -22.85
N ARG A 20 35.12 12.03 -22.67
CA ARG A 20 36.06 12.40 -21.59
C ARG A 20 36.49 13.86 -21.66
N LYS A 21 36.72 14.41 -22.86
CA LYS A 21 37.14 15.81 -23.02
C LYS A 21 35.98 16.76 -22.70
N ILE A 22 34.79 16.49 -23.19
CA ILE A 22 33.56 17.24 -22.83
C ILE A 22 33.34 17.16 -21.32
N PHE A 23 33.47 15.97 -20.73
CA PHE A 23 33.33 15.76 -19.29
C PHE A 23 34.37 16.51 -18.45
N ARG A 24 35.65 16.58 -18.89
CA ARG A 24 36.69 17.35 -18.20
C ARG A 24 36.42 18.86 -18.25
N THR A 25 35.88 19.38 -19.34
CA THR A 25 35.50 20.80 -19.45
C THR A 25 34.33 21.14 -18.53
N PHE A 26 33.34 20.24 -18.39
CA PHE A 26 32.25 20.38 -17.41
C PHE A 26 32.71 20.22 -15.96
N SER A 27 33.76 19.44 -15.67
CA SER A 27 34.25 19.20 -14.30
C SER A 27 34.87 20.41 -13.62
N SER A 28 35.23 21.46 -14.37
CA SER A 28 35.76 22.71 -13.82
C SER A 28 34.67 23.62 -13.19
N TRP A 29 33.40 23.38 -13.45
CA TRP A 29 32.28 24.19 -12.97
C TRP A 29 31.57 23.53 -11.76
N ARG A 30 32.26 23.50 -10.65
CA ARG A 30 31.88 22.75 -9.44
C ARG A 30 30.46 23.03 -8.91
N ASN A 31 29.91 24.21 -9.10
CA ASN A 31 28.57 24.60 -8.62
C ASN A 31 27.46 24.30 -9.65
N VAL A 32 27.75 24.36 -10.94
CA VAL A 32 26.78 24.05 -12.00
C VAL A 32 26.33 22.58 -11.97
N HIS A 33 27.18 21.71 -11.48
CA HIS A 33 26.89 20.28 -11.39
C HIS A 33 25.78 19.95 -10.37
N TRP A 34 25.76 20.64 -9.24
CA TRP A 34 24.69 20.46 -8.27
C TRP A 34 23.36 21.00 -8.79
N ILE A 35 23.39 22.13 -9.51
CA ILE A 35 22.19 22.68 -10.17
C ILE A 35 21.63 21.66 -11.15
N LEU A 36 22.47 21.09 -12.03
CA LEU A 36 22.03 20.06 -13.01
C LEU A 36 21.53 18.78 -12.33
N PHE A 37 22.05 18.41 -11.16
CA PHE A 37 21.59 17.26 -10.41
C PHE A 37 20.22 17.50 -9.75
N PHE A 38 19.97 18.72 -9.24
CA PHE A 38 18.70 19.05 -8.60
C PHE A 38 17.65 19.56 -9.59
N LEU A 39 18.04 19.97 -10.79
CA LEU A 39 17.13 20.50 -11.82
C LEU A 39 15.93 19.59 -12.12
N PRO A 40 16.08 18.25 -12.27
CA PRO A 40 14.95 17.36 -12.47
C PRO A 40 13.92 17.41 -11.35
N ILE A 41 14.37 17.48 -10.09
CA ILE A 41 13.50 17.54 -8.92
C ILE A 41 12.76 18.87 -8.88
N LEU A 42 13.46 19.96 -9.11
CA LEU A 42 12.86 21.30 -9.19
C LEU A 42 11.84 21.38 -10.31
N PHE A 43 12.16 20.78 -11.47
CA PHE A 43 11.26 20.74 -12.61
C PHE A 43 10.01 19.91 -12.31
N PHE A 44 10.14 18.68 -11.77
CA PHE A 44 9.01 17.85 -11.43
C PHE A 44 8.20 18.45 -10.28
N GLY A 45 8.85 19.01 -9.27
CA GLY A 45 8.17 19.74 -8.19
C GLY A 45 7.37 20.92 -8.72
N TYR A 46 8.01 21.78 -9.55
CA TYR A 46 7.33 22.90 -10.17
C TYR A 46 6.17 22.48 -11.08
N TYR A 47 6.39 21.47 -11.95
CA TYR A 47 5.34 20.90 -12.79
C TYR A 47 4.15 20.38 -11.98
N HIS A 48 4.44 19.71 -10.87
CA HIS A 48 3.42 19.14 -9.98
C HIS A 48 2.60 20.23 -9.28
N PHE A 49 3.26 21.23 -8.70
CA PHE A 49 2.60 22.29 -7.91
C PHE A 49 1.98 23.40 -8.76
N ALA A 50 2.53 23.69 -9.94
CA ALA A 50 2.03 24.75 -10.81
C ALA A 50 0.86 24.33 -11.71
N GLY A 51 0.49 23.04 -11.71
CA GLY A 51 -0.60 22.52 -12.56
C GLY A 51 -0.36 22.71 -14.07
N LEU A 52 0.90 22.95 -14.47
CA LEU A 52 1.24 23.25 -15.85
C LEU A 52 0.98 22.07 -16.77
N ASN A 53 -0.04 22.17 -17.59
CA ASN A 53 -0.24 21.33 -18.77
C ASN A 53 0.79 21.69 -19.86
N LEU A 54 2.04 21.29 -19.64
CA LEU A 54 3.07 21.44 -20.68
C LEU A 54 2.70 20.51 -21.84
N THR A 55 2.21 21.10 -22.92
CA THR A 55 1.92 20.41 -24.19
C THR A 55 3.11 19.61 -24.71
N LEU A 56 4.33 20.04 -24.44
CA LEU A 56 5.57 19.30 -24.71
C LEU A 56 5.63 17.92 -24.01
N LEU A 57 5.09 17.78 -22.81
CA LEU A 57 5.09 16.50 -22.08
C LEU A 57 3.95 15.57 -22.48
N LYS A 58 2.93 16.05 -23.19
CA LYS A 58 1.92 15.16 -23.79
C LYS A 58 2.53 14.25 -24.87
N HIS A 59 3.60 14.69 -25.53
CA HIS A 59 4.27 13.97 -26.61
C HIS A 59 5.51 13.19 -26.15
N PHE A 60 6.03 13.50 -24.93
CA PHE A 60 7.12 12.77 -24.32
C PHE A 60 6.62 12.04 -23.09
N PRO A 61 6.52 10.70 -23.08
CA PRO A 61 6.11 9.95 -21.91
C PRO A 61 6.94 10.36 -20.68
N LYS A 62 6.28 10.68 -19.57
CA LYS A 62 6.92 11.11 -18.31
C LYS A 62 8.07 10.20 -17.90
N LEU A 63 7.96 8.89 -18.15
CA LEU A 63 8.97 7.89 -17.85
C LEU A 63 10.27 8.11 -18.65
N TRP A 64 10.18 8.40 -19.95
CA TRP A 64 11.36 8.66 -20.81
C TRP A 64 12.10 9.92 -20.37
N PHE A 65 11.35 10.97 -20.03
CA PHE A 65 11.92 12.20 -19.51
C PHE A 65 12.61 11.97 -18.18
N PHE A 66 11.97 11.26 -17.24
CA PHE A 66 12.57 10.88 -15.97
C PHE A 66 13.80 9.99 -16.17
N GLY A 67 13.72 9.01 -17.06
CA GLY A 67 14.85 8.14 -17.42
C GLY A 67 16.03 8.91 -17.97
N TYR A 68 15.79 9.86 -18.87
CA TYR A 68 16.80 10.74 -19.41
C TYR A 68 17.49 11.58 -18.34
N LEU A 69 16.73 12.23 -17.47
CA LEU A 69 17.24 13.04 -16.37
C LEU A 69 17.99 12.20 -15.33
N SER A 70 17.50 10.99 -15.05
CA SER A 70 18.17 10.04 -14.16
C SER A 70 19.49 9.56 -14.73
N LEU A 71 19.56 9.35 -16.03
CA LEU A 71 20.79 9.01 -16.73
C LEU A 71 21.80 10.16 -16.65
N LEU A 72 21.37 11.40 -16.89
CA LEU A 72 22.22 12.58 -16.72
C LEU A 72 22.75 12.69 -15.28
N GLY A 73 21.89 12.51 -14.28
CA GLY A 73 22.29 12.51 -12.87
C GLY A 73 23.30 11.40 -12.55
N ALA A 74 23.08 10.19 -13.08
CA ALA A 74 24.00 9.06 -12.92
C ALA A 74 25.36 9.30 -13.58
N ILE A 75 25.38 9.85 -14.77
CA ILE A 75 26.60 10.26 -15.48
C ILE A 75 27.34 11.32 -14.66
N PHE A 76 26.60 12.30 -14.15
CA PHE A 76 27.17 13.35 -13.33
C PHE A 76 27.80 12.82 -12.04
N LEU A 77 27.11 11.99 -11.26
CA LEU A 77 27.65 11.37 -10.05
C LEU A 77 28.88 10.50 -10.35
N SER A 78 28.84 9.76 -11.47
CA SER A 78 29.96 8.92 -11.92
C SER A 78 31.20 9.76 -12.26
N SER A 79 31.03 10.90 -12.90
CA SER A 79 32.14 11.78 -13.32
C SER A 79 32.77 12.56 -12.16
N THR A 80 31.95 13.04 -11.23
CA THR A 80 32.40 13.94 -10.14
C THR A 80 32.92 13.20 -8.90
N ARG A 81 32.41 12.00 -8.62
CA ARG A 81 32.74 11.21 -7.43
C ARG A 81 33.59 9.96 -7.72
N CYS A 82 34.04 9.76 -8.95
CA CYS A 82 34.75 8.55 -9.39
C CYS A 82 34.01 7.27 -8.99
N ALA A 83 32.68 7.32 -8.87
CA ALA A 83 31.86 6.18 -8.49
C ALA A 83 31.69 5.23 -9.69
N LYS A 84 31.56 3.92 -9.40
CA LYS A 84 31.21 2.94 -10.44
C LYS A 84 29.86 3.30 -11.04
N PRO A 85 29.66 3.19 -12.37
CA PRO A 85 28.38 3.56 -13.03
C PRO A 85 27.14 2.90 -12.42
N SER A 86 27.24 1.63 -12.02
CA SER A 86 26.17 0.92 -11.32
C SER A 86 25.78 1.53 -9.99
N LEU A 87 26.77 2.01 -9.21
CA LEU A 87 26.51 2.68 -7.95
C LEU A 87 25.89 4.07 -8.16
N SER A 88 26.34 4.78 -9.19
CA SER A 88 25.77 6.09 -9.55
C SER A 88 24.30 5.96 -9.98
N LEU A 89 23.97 4.96 -10.82
CA LEU A 89 22.58 4.64 -11.21
C LEU A 89 21.74 4.29 -9.97
N LEU A 90 22.23 3.40 -9.11
CA LEU A 90 21.55 3.00 -7.88
C LEU A 90 21.19 4.21 -7.02
N MET A 91 22.15 5.11 -6.78
CA MET A 91 21.94 6.29 -5.96
C MET A 91 20.99 7.29 -6.61
N THR A 92 21.12 7.51 -7.93
CA THR A 92 20.27 8.44 -8.66
C THR A 92 18.82 7.96 -8.66
N PHE A 93 18.56 6.69 -8.99
CA PHE A 93 17.22 6.12 -8.98
C PHE A 93 16.61 6.10 -7.57
N SER A 94 17.41 5.71 -6.56
CA SER A 94 16.97 5.74 -5.17
C SER A 94 16.56 7.14 -4.72
N PHE A 95 17.38 8.14 -5.02
CA PHE A 95 17.15 9.52 -4.61
C PHE A 95 15.92 10.12 -5.32
N TYR A 96 15.89 10.07 -6.64
CA TYR A 96 14.78 10.67 -7.39
C TYR A 96 13.46 9.96 -7.14
N GLY A 97 13.44 8.63 -7.14
CA GLY A 97 12.23 7.87 -6.84
C GLY A 97 11.69 8.16 -5.43
N SER A 98 12.58 8.24 -4.43
CA SER A 98 12.17 8.57 -3.06
C SER A 98 11.59 9.98 -2.95
N ILE A 99 12.16 10.97 -3.63
CA ILE A 99 11.63 12.34 -3.64
C ILE A 99 10.27 12.41 -4.33
N LEU A 100 10.06 11.65 -5.43
CA LEU A 100 8.75 11.61 -6.09
C LEU A 100 7.65 11.10 -5.14
N TRP A 101 7.94 10.07 -4.34
CA TRP A 101 6.98 9.60 -3.34
C TRP A 101 6.79 10.59 -2.18
N LEU A 102 7.83 11.31 -1.76
CA LEU A 102 7.65 12.40 -0.78
C LEU A 102 6.73 13.48 -1.34
N ILE A 103 6.93 13.90 -2.59
CA ILE A 103 6.06 14.87 -3.27
C ILE A 103 4.62 14.34 -3.37
N TYR A 104 4.43 13.06 -3.68
CA TYR A 104 3.11 12.41 -3.77
C TYR A 104 2.27 12.60 -2.50
N PHE A 105 2.90 12.54 -1.31
CA PHE A 105 2.20 12.63 -0.03
C PHE A 105 1.96 14.07 0.45
N ILE A 106 2.57 15.09 -0.16
CA ILE A 106 2.37 16.49 0.26
C ILE A 106 0.90 16.91 0.23
N PRO A 107 0.11 16.61 -0.83
CA PRO A 107 -1.30 16.97 -0.88
C PRO A 107 -2.16 16.36 0.23
N ASP A 108 -1.72 15.24 0.81
CA ASP A 108 -2.49 14.56 1.87
C ASP A 108 -2.38 15.28 3.22
N VAL A 109 -1.35 16.12 3.44
CA VAL A 109 -1.19 16.91 4.67
C VAL A 109 -1.92 18.25 4.49
N SER A 110 -3.23 18.25 4.69
CA SER A 110 -4.10 19.39 4.44
C SER A 110 -4.89 19.78 5.70
N THR A 111 -5.22 21.06 5.82
CA THR A 111 -6.12 21.61 6.83
C THR A 111 -7.59 21.56 6.41
N TYR A 112 -7.90 21.00 5.23
CA TYR A 112 -9.25 20.84 4.75
C TYR A 112 -10.10 20.02 5.74
N PRO A 113 -11.26 20.52 6.19
CA PRO A 113 -11.99 19.88 7.28
C PRO A 113 -12.73 18.60 6.86
N LEU A 114 -13.04 18.43 5.58
CA LEU A 114 -13.74 17.25 5.07
C LEU A 114 -12.76 16.19 4.55
N SER A 115 -13.26 15.01 4.20
CA SER A 115 -12.44 13.92 3.68
C SER A 115 -11.79 14.26 2.35
N LEU A 116 -10.48 13.98 2.22
CA LEU A 116 -9.74 14.10 0.96
C LEU A 116 -9.91 12.89 0.04
N ASN A 117 -10.39 11.76 0.59
CA ASN A 117 -10.63 10.54 -0.17
C ASN A 117 -11.78 9.72 0.46
N TRP A 118 -12.25 8.73 -0.27
CA TRP A 118 -13.48 7.98 0.04
C TRP A 118 -13.51 7.36 1.45
N SER A 119 -12.39 6.84 1.97
CA SER A 119 -12.34 6.11 3.24
C SER A 119 -11.68 6.88 4.39
N GLU A 120 -11.21 8.12 4.19
CA GLU A 120 -10.42 8.85 5.18
C GLU A 120 -11.23 9.11 6.46
N SER A 121 -12.48 9.54 6.32
CA SER A 121 -13.37 9.77 7.46
C SER A 121 -13.50 8.54 8.34
N SER A 122 -13.80 7.39 7.73
CA SER A 122 -13.96 6.13 8.42
C SER A 122 -12.67 5.67 9.10
N ARG A 123 -11.50 5.94 8.49
CA ARG A 123 -10.20 5.61 9.10
C ARG A 123 -9.94 6.41 10.38
N PHE A 124 -10.14 7.74 10.35
CA PHE A 124 -9.97 8.57 11.54
C PHE A 124 -10.99 8.23 12.61
N TYR A 125 -12.26 8.06 12.20
CA TYR A 125 -13.29 7.59 13.10
C TYR A 125 -12.90 6.26 13.77
N SER A 126 -12.53 5.24 13.00
CA SER A 126 -12.13 3.94 13.53
C SER A 126 -10.90 4.03 14.46
N GLY A 127 -9.94 4.92 14.14
CA GLY A 127 -8.80 5.20 15.02
C GLY A 127 -9.24 5.86 16.35
N SER A 128 -10.23 6.75 16.32
CA SER A 128 -10.72 7.42 17.52
C SER A 128 -11.43 6.48 18.51
N LEU A 129 -11.98 5.35 18.04
CA LEU A 129 -12.68 4.37 18.89
C LEU A 129 -11.79 3.75 19.96
N PHE A 130 -10.45 3.72 19.76
CA PHE A 130 -9.52 3.29 20.81
C PHE A 130 -9.54 4.21 22.04
N PHE A 131 -10.01 5.44 21.87
CA PHE A 131 -10.14 6.46 22.91
C PHE A 131 -11.59 6.95 23.06
N SER A 132 -12.58 6.10 22.74
CA SER A 132 -13.99 6.46 22.64
C SER A 132 -14.56 7.07 23.93
N ARG A 133 -14.13 6.58 25.11
CA ARG A 133 -14.55 7.18 26.40
C ARG A 133 -14.04 8.60 26.58
N LEU A 134 -12.85 8.91 26.05
CA LEU A 134 -12.25 10.24 26.13
C LEU A 134 -12.92 11.20 25.14
N ILE A 135 -13.19 10.73 23.93
CA ILE A 135 -13.69 11.56 22.81
C ILE A 135 -15.21 11.67 22.86
N TYR A 136 -15.93 10.56 23.06
CA TYR A 136 -17.40 10.49 22.97
C TYR A 136 -18.09 10.32 24.32
N GLY A 137 -17.34 10.30 25.43
CA GLY A 137 -17.89 10.09 26.79
C GLY A 137 -18.40 8.68 27.07
N LYS A 138 -18.49 7.80 26.07
CA LYS A 138 -18.97 6.42 26.20
C LYS A 138 -18.01 5.41 25.56
N GLY A 139 -17.98 4.19 26.11
CA GLY A 139 -17.22 3.08 25.50
C GLY A 139 -18.05 2.43 24.40
N VAL A 140 -17.45 2.21 23.25
CA VAL A 140 -18.05 1.53 22.09
C VAL A 140 -17.14 0.41 21.62
N PRO A 141 -17.67 -0.59 20.88
CA PRO A 141 -16.86 -1.63 20.27
C PRO A 141 -15.76 -1.07 19.36
N LEU A 142 -14.61 -1.75 19.33
CA LEU A 142 -13.53 -1.43 18.39
C LEU A 142 -13.91 -1.91 16.98
N PRO A 143 -13.28 -1.35 15.93
CA PRO A 143 -13.60 -1.72 14.54
C PRO A 143 -13.46 -3.23 14.30
N PRO A 144 -14.45 -3.91 13.72
CA PRO A 144 -14.38 -5.36 13.53
C PRO A 144 -13.32 -5.80 12.52
N LEU A 145 -13.01 -4.94 11.54
CA LEU A 145 -12.03 -5.23 10.49
C LEU A 145 -10.79 -4.36 10.65
N HIS A 146 -9.63 -4.86 10.20
CA HIS A 146 -8.36 -4.12 10.13
C HIS A 146 -7.90 -3.48 11.46
N LEU A 147 -8.13 -4.14 12.60
CA LEU A 147 -7.81 -3.62 13.93
C LEU A 147 -6.38 -3.07 14.02
N SER A 148 -5.39 -3.79 13.49
CA SER A 148 -3.99 -3.38 13.52
C SER A 148 -3.71 -2.05 12.80
N GLN A 149 -4.45 -1.76 11.73
CA GLN A 149 -4.36 -0.50 10.99
C GLN A 149 -4.81 0.66 11.87
N TYR A 150 -6.02 0.54 12.42
CA TYR A 150 -6.63 1.60 13.21
C TYR A 150 -5.92 1.80 14.55
N MET A 151 -5.37 0.73 15.14
CA MET A 151 -4.53 0.83 16.34
C MET A 151 -3.29 1.71 16.09
N MET A 152 -2.63 1.59 14.93
CA MET A 152 -1.50 2.46 14.60
C MET A 152 -1.94 3.91 14.31
N GLN A 153 -3.10 4.09 13.68
CA GLN A 153 -3.67 5.41 13.39
C GLN A 153 -4.20 6.11 14.65
N SER A 154 -4.54 5.36 15.68
CA SER A 154 -5.12 5.92 16.90
C SER A 154 -4.14 6.73 17.75
N LEU A 155 -2.83 6.55 17.60
CA LEU A 155 -1.82 7.16 18.47
C LEU A 155 -1.93 8.69 18.64
N PRO A 156 -2.24 9.51 17.63
CA PRO A 156 -2.43 10.95 17.85
C PRO A 156 -3.60 11.30 18.77
N PHE A 157 -4.64 10.45 18.85
CA PHE A 157 -5.76 10.67 19.77
C PHE A 157 -5.42 10.52 21.26
N LEU A 158 -4.19 10.05 21.59
CA LEU A 158 -3.65 10.12 22.96
C LEU A 158 -3.47 11.57 23.45
N PHE A 159 -3.31 12.51 22.51
CA PHE A 159 -3.08 13.91 22.79
C PHE A 159 -4.37 14.67 22.48
N SER A 160 -4.96 15.30 23.50
CA SER A 160 -6.17 16.08 23.32
C SER A 160 -5.95 17.25 22.35
N ASN A 161 -6.95 17.54 21.53
CA ASN A 161 -7.01 18.74 20.66
C ASN A 161 -5.96 18.82 19.54
N LEU A 162 -5.39 17.70 19.09
CA LEU A 162 -4.58 17.73 17.89
C LEU A 162 -5.47 17.96 16.65
N PRO A 163 -5.13 18.94 15.78
CA PRO A 163 -5.92 19.23 14.59
C PRO A 163 -5.80 18.12 13.54
N LEU A 164 -6.80 18.00 12.68
CA LEU A 164 -6.91 16.95 11.65
C LEU A 164 -5.64 16.80 10.79
N TRP A 165 -4.98 17.92 10.42
CA TRP A 165 -3.75 17.85 9.62
C TRP A 165 -2.61 17.11 10.32
N THR A 166 -2.55 17.07 11.63
CA THR A 166 -1.52 16.29 12.37
C THR A 166 -1.79 14.79 12.29
N HIS A 167 -3.06 14.37 12.26
CA HIS A 167 -3.44 12.98 12.04
C HIS A 167 -3.11 12.54 10.60
N ARG A 168 -3.32 13.41 9.62
CA ARG A 168 -2.90 13.20 8.23
C ARG A 168 -1.38 13.07 8.11
N LEU A 169 -0.64 13.97 8.76
CA LEU A 169 0.82 13.89 8.83
C LEU A 169 1.29 12.59 9.48
N TRP A 170 0.61 12.14 10.54
CA TRP A 170 0.90 10.86 11.19
C TRP A 170 0.66 9.69 10.24
N GLU A 171 -0.43 9.69 9.48
CA GLU A 171 -0.69 8.66 8.47
C GLU A 171 0.42 8.63 7.39
N VAL A 172 0.84 9.78 6.89
CA VAL A 172 1.98 9.89 5.97
C VAL A 172 3.27 9.33 6.61
N PHE A 173 3.51 9.67 7.88
CA PHE A 173 4.66 9.13 8.61
C PHE A 173 4.61 7.60 8.75
N LEU A 174 3.44 7.02 9.00
CA LEU A 174 3.25 5.57 9.04
C LEU A 174 3.57 4.92 7.68
N TRP A 175 3.04 5.46 6.58
CA TRP A 175 3.33 4.97 5.24
C TRP A 175 4.82 5.00 4.92
N LEU A 176 5.46 6.14 5.08
CA LEU A 176 6.88 6.31 4.77
C LEU A 176 7.77 5.54 5.75
N GLY A 177 7.53 5.69 7.05
CA GLY A 177 8.36 5.13 8.10
C GLY A 177 8.36 3.60 8.12
N MET A 178 7.19 2.97 7.99
CA MET A 178 7.10 1.51 8.01
C MET A 178 7.68 0.88 6.74
N THR A 179 7.50 1.52 5.59
CA THR A 179 8.05 1.03 4.33
C THR A 179 9.58 1.18 4.29
N ILE A 180 10.11 2.31 4.73
CA ILE A 180 11.56 2.52 4.91
C ILE A 180 12.10 1.53 5.96
N GLY A 181 11.44 1.38 7.10
CA GLY A 181 11.81 0.45 8.17
C GLY A 181 11.91 -1.00 7.68
N SER A 182 10.99 -1.44 6.82
CA SER A 182 11.04 -2.76 6.20
C SER A 182 12.24 -2.91 5.25
N GLY A 183 12.52 -1.88 4.45
CA GLY A 183 13.71 -1.82 3.61
C GLY A 183 15.00 -1.86 4.44
N MET A 184 15.04 -1.14 5.56
CA MET A 184 16.17 -1.17 6.51
C MET A 184 16.35 -2.55 7.14
N ALA A 185 15.26 -3.21 7.56
CA ALA A 185 15.28 -4.57 8.12
C ALA A 185 15.83 -5.58 7.10
N LEU A 186 15.40 -5.49 5.84
CA LEU A 186 15.92 -6.30 4.75
C LEU A 186 17.42 -6.01 4.50
N ALA A 187 17.81 -4.74 4.42
CA ALA A 187 19.20 -4.35 4.20
C ALA A 187 20.10 -4.74 5.38
N TRP A 188 19.58 -4.66 6.61
CA TRP A 188 20.26 -5.16 7.81
C TRP A 188 20.52 -6.66 7.74
N ARG A 189 19.58 -7.42 7.21
CA ARG A 189 19.72 -8.86 7.07
C ARG A 189 20.67 -9.25 5.94
N ILE A 190 20.59 -8.59 4.80
CA ILE A 190 21.48 -8.80 3.63
C ILE A 190 22.93 -8.38 3.93
N LYS A 191 23.15 -7.37 4.78
CA LYS A 191 24.47 -6.84 5.16
C LYS A 191 25.40 -6.58 3.96
N PRO A 192 25.01 -5.73 3.00
CA PRO A 192 25.92 -5.35 1.93
C PRO A 192 27.14 -4.63 2.51
N ARG A 193 28.34 -4.90 1.95
CA ARG A 193 29.60 -4.33 2.47
C ARG A 193 29.68 -2.81 2.32
N ASN A 194 29.02 -2.24 1.31
CA ASN A 194 29.05 -0.82 0.99
C ASN A 194 27.81 -0.14 1.54
N ARG A 195 27.98 0.94 2.35
CA ARG A 195 26.89 1.72 2.93
C ARG A 195 25.93 2.30 1.89
N TRP A 196 26.42 2.67 0.72
CA TRP A 196 25.60 3.20 -0.36
C TRP A 196 24.73 2.13 -1.01
N ILE A 197 25.23 0.88 -1.08
CA ILE A 197 24.40 -0.25 -1.52
C ILE A 197 23.36 -0.59 -0.45
N TRP A 198 23.69 -0.43 0.84
CA TRP A 198 22.76 -0.60 1.94
C TRP A 198 21.60 0.41 1.83
N LEU A 199 21.92 1.69 1.65
CA LEU A 199 20.91 2.75 1.42
C LEU A 199 20.12 2.51 0.13
N GLY A 200 20.79 2.12 -0.96
CA GLY A 200 20.14 1.81 -2.23
C GLY A 200 19.18 0.62 -2.14
N LEU A 201 19.51 -0.43 -1.37
CA LEU A 201 18.62 -1.56 -1.12
C LEU A 201 17.40 -1.14 -0.29
N THR A 202 17.60 -0.31 0.73
CA THR A 202 16.51 0.26 1.54
C THR A 202 15.55 1.08 0.66
N ALA A 203 16.09 2.00 -0.14
CA ALA A 203 15.31 2.83 -1.04
C ALA A 203 14.62 2.01 -2.14
N TRP A 204 15.29 0.98 -2.68
CA TRP A 204 14.68 0.09 -3.64
C TRP A 204 13.47 -0.65 -3.06
N PHE A 205 13.57 -1.22 -1.85
CA PHE A 205 12.44 -1.88 -1.21
C PHE A 205 11.29 -0.89 -0.97
N PHE A 206 11.61 0.31 -0.50
CA PHE A 206 10.66 1.40 -0.33
C PHE A 206 9.90 1.70 -1.62
N LEU A 207 10.61 1.92 -2.73
CA LEU A 207 9.99 2.20 -4.02
C LEU A 207 9.19 1.00 -4.56
N PHE A 208 9.73 -0.22 -4.38
CA PHE A 208 9.08 -1.44 -4.83
C PHE A 208 7.77 -1.69 -4.07
N ALA A 209 7.74 -1.45 -2.77
CA ALA A 209 6.54 -1.64 -1.95
C ALA A 209 5.42 -0.63 -2.28
N PHE A 210 5.73 0.52 -2.88
CA PHE A 210 4.73 1.50 -3.32
C PHE A 210 4.17 1.27 -4.72
N GLN A 211 4.76 0.44 -5.56
CA GLN A 211 4.19 0.13 -6.88
C GLN A 211 2.86 -0.65 -6.79
N GLY A 212 2.68 -1.44 -5.71
CA GLY A 212 1.42 -2.04 -5.30
C GLY A 212 1.34 -1.83 -3.80
N PRO A 213 0.78 -0.71 -3.29
CA PRO A 213 1.02 -0.22 -1.94
C PRO A 213 0.79 -1.28 -0.87
N VAL A 214 1.86 -1.67 -0.18
CA VAL A 214 1.78 -2.55 0.98
C VAL A 214 1.40 -1.70 2.18
N TYR A 215 0.24 -1.92 2.75
CA TYR A 215 -0.24 -1.13 3.89
C TYR A 215 0.75 -1.17 5.06
N TYR A 216 1.02 0.00 5.65
CA TYR A 216 2.02 0.19 6.71
C TYR A 216 1.85 -0.77 7.89
N HIS A 217 0.62 -1.08 8.31
CA HIS A 217 0.36 -1.98 9.43
C HIS A 217 0.79 -3.43 9.14
N LEU A 218 0.73 -3.87 7.89
CA LEU A 218 1.16 -5.21 7.47
C LEU A 218 2.68 -5.38 7.57
N LEU A 219 3.41 -4.29 7.35
CA LEU A 219 4.87 -4.27 7.39
C LEU A 219 5.46 -4.51 8.79
N VAL A 220 4.69 -4.34 9.85
CA VAL A 220 5.09 -4.70 11.23
C VAL A 220 5.49 -6.18 11.30
N SER A 221 4.68 -7.07 10.71
CA SER A 221 4.97 -8.51 10.69
C SER A 221 6.23 -8.82 9.85
N VAL A 222 6.42 -8.12 8.74
CA VAL A 222 7.61 -8.27 7.87
C VAL A 222 8.88 -7.86 8.64
N ILE A 223 8.87 -6.70 9.27
CA ILE A 223 10.01 -6.20 10.08
C ILE A 223 10.30 -7.20 11.21
N SER A 224 9.27 -7.65 11.93
CA SER A 224 9.39 -8.58 13.04
C SER A 224 10.08 -9.88 12.61
N VAL A 225 9.64 -10.50 11.50
CA VAL A 225 10.24 -11.74 11.00
C VAL A 225 11.63 -11.51 10.43
N LEU A 226 11.86 -10.42 9.66
CA LEU A 226 13.20 -10.14 9.10
C LEU A 226 14.25 -9.91 10.20
N LEU A 227 13.90 -9.23 11.29
CA LEU A 227 14.83 -8.97 12.40
C LEU A 227 14.91 -10.14 13.37
N GLY A 228 13.79 -10.83 13.62
CA GLY A 228 13.69 -11.89 14.63
C GLY A 228 14.15 -13.26 14.18
N PHE A 229 14.13 -13.56 12.86
CA PHE A 229 14.55 -14.86 12.36
C PHE A 229 16.06 -15.09 12.55
N ASN A 230 16.42 -16.13 13.29
CA ASN A 230 17.80 -16.56 13.50
C ASN A 230 17.88 -18.09 13.54
N LYS A 231 18.52 -18.68 12.52
CA LYS A 231 18.67 -20.15 12.41
C LYS A 231 19.38 -20.81 13.60
N ASN A 232 20.22 -20.05 14.33
CA ASN A 232 20.98 -20.52 15.48
C ASN A 232 20.26 -20.31 16.82
N LYS A 233 19.12 -19.57 16.82
CA LYS A 233 18.33 -19.28 18.02
C LYS A 233 16.84 -19.56 17.74
N PRO A 234 16.45 -20.85 17.59
CA PRO A 234 15.09 -21.20 17.17
C PRO A 234 14.01 -20.70 18.13
N GLY A 235 14.26 -20.73 19.45
CA GLY A 235 13.30 -20.22 20.44
C GLY A 235 12.99 -18.73 20.25
N LEU A 236 14.00 -17.88 20.07
CA LEU A 236 13.81 -16.46 19.78
C LEU A 236 13.05 -16.25 18.45
N THR A 237 13.40 -17.04 17.43
CA THR A 237 12.72 -17.03 16.14
C THR A 237 11.22 -17.32 16.30
N LEU A 238 10.85 -18.33 17.08
CA LEU A 238 9.45 -18.71 17.31
C LEU A 238 8.68 -17.60 18.03
N ILE A 239 9.29 -16.89 18.99
CA ILE A 239 8.66 -15.76 19.67
C ILE A 239 8.30 -14.65 18.66
N PHE A 240 9.27 -14.24 17.82
CA PHE A 240 9.03 -13.19 16.82
C PHE A 240 7.98 -13.62 15.78
N ILE A 241 7.98 -14.89 15.37
CA ILE A 241 6.96 -15.41 14.46
C ILE A 241 5.59 -15.43 15.13
N ALA A 242 5.49 -15.84 16.40
CA ALA A 242 4.24 -15.84 17.13
C ALA A 242 3.67 -14.42 17.27
N LEU A 243 4.48 -13.43 17.66
CA LEU A 243 4.06 -12.02 17.74
C LEU A 243 3.62 -11.48 16.37
N ALA A 244 4.39 -11.77 15.31
CA ALA A 244 4.04 -11.40 13.95
C ALA A 244 2.73 -12.07 13.49
N SER A 245 2.47 -13.32 13.91
CA SER A 245 1.26 -14.06 13.57
C SER A 245 0.02 -13.51 14.30
N VAL A 246 0.14 -13.15 15.57
CA VAL A 246 -0.94 -12.43 16.28
C VAL A 246 -1.27 -11.13 15.54
N TRP A 247 -0.24 -10.36 15.16
CA TRP A 247 -0.42 -9.11 14.43
C TRP A 247 -1.12 -9.29 13.08
N THR A 248 -0.73 -10.32 12.29
CA THR A 248 -1.40 -10.62 11.01
C THR A 248 -2.83 -11.09 11.21
N GLY A 249 -3.12 -11.83 12.29
CA GLY A 249 -4.47 -12.24 12.66
C GLY A 249 -5.41 -11.06 12.97
N LEU A 250 -4.86 -9.97 13.49
CA LEU A 250 -5.58 -8.71 13.73
C LEU A 250 -5.56 -7.76 12.50
N SER A 251 -5.05 -8.21 11.37
CA SER A 251 -4.89 -7.40 10.15
C SER A 251 -5.86 -7.86 9.06
N ARG A 252 -5.34 -8.58 8.06
CA ARG A 252 -6.09 -9.03 6.87
C ARG A 252 -6.00 -10.54 6.72
N VAL A 253 -7.10 -11.19 6.35
CA VAL A 253 -7.19 -12.66 6.22
C VAL A 253 -6.13 -13.22 5.26
N ASN A 254 -5.88 -12.56 4.13
CA ASN A 254 -4.87 -13.00 3.16
C ASN A 254 -3.42 -12.93 3.69
N TRP A 255 -3.20 -12.27 4.83
CA TRP A 255 -1.89 -12.16 5.50
C TRP A 255 -1.68 -13.18 6.62
N PHE A 256 -2.68 -13.98 7.00
CA PHE A 256 -2.56 -14.96 8.08
C PHE A 256 -1.35 -15.89 7.94
N PRO A 257 -1.01 -16.44 6.75
CA PRO A 257 0.16 -17.28 6.61
C PRO A 257 1.48 -16.53 6.49
N MET A 258 1.47 -15.19 6.34
CA MET A 258 2.65 -14.41 5.93
C MET A 258 3.85 -14.54 6.87
N ALA A 259 3.66 -14.47 8.18
CA ALA A 259 4.75 -14.57 9.15
C ALA A 259 5.47 -15.93 9.06
N GLY A 260 4.70 -17.01 8.99
CA GLY A 260 5.24 -18.37 8.86
C GLY A 260 5.91 -18.64 7.52
N VAL A 261 5.27 -18.21 6.42
CA VAL A 261 5.82 -18.41 5.06
C VAL A 261 7.07 -17.58 4.84
N LEU A 262 7.11 -16.34 5.33
CA LEU A 262 8.33 -15.52 5.26
C LEU A 262 9.47 -16.16 6.07
N ALA A 263 9.20 -16.67 7.27
CA ALA A 263 10.20 -17.37 8.07
C ALA A 263 10.66 -18.68 7.40
N ALA A 264 9.74 -19.46 6.81
CA ALA A 264 10.06 -20.64 6.03
C ALA A 264 10.91 -20.30 4.80
N THR A 265 10.60 -19.19 4.12
CA THR A 265 11.40 -18.67 3.00
C THR A 265 12.82 -18.34 3.43
N LEU A 266 12.99 -17.63 4.54
CA LEU A 266 14.32 -17.32 5.08
C LEU A 266 15.09 -18.59 5.47
N PHE A 267 14.40 -19.59 6.05
CA PHE A 267 15.00 -20.88 6.34
C PHE A 267 15.48 -21.57 5.07
N VAL A 268 14.62 -21.68 4.05
CA VAL A 268 14.97 -22.30 2.76
C VAL A 268 16.14 -21.57 2.07
N LEU A 269 16.23 -20.25 2.21
CA LEU A 269 17.34 -19.46 1.66
C LEU A 269 18.64 -19.64 2.45
N GLU A 270 18.58 -19.67 3.79
CA GLU A 270 19.78 -19.60 4.64
C GLU A 270 20.32 -20.96 5.13
N VAL A 271 19.50 -22.02 5.06
CA VAL A 271 19.88 -23.35 5.52
C VAL A 271 20.03 -24.29 4.32
N PRO A 272 21.22 -24.83 4.04
CA PRO A 272 21.40 -25.78 2.96
C PRO A 272 20.75 -27.12 3.30
N GLN A 273 20.26 -27.81 2.27
CA GLN A 273 19.70 -29.14 2.39
C GLN A 273 20.82 -30.20 2.14
N ASP A 274 21.88 -30.15 2.89
CA ASP A 274 23.01 -31.06 2.70
C ASP A 274 22.63 -32.56 2.74
N LYS A 275 23.28 -33.35 3.55
CA LYS A 275 23.02 -34.80 3.74
C LYS A 275 21.83 -35.09 4.69
N LYS A 276 21.08 -34.09 5.11
CA LYS A 276 19.94 -34.26 6.01
C LYS A 276 18.85 -35.09 5.35
N ASN A 277 18.22 -35.96 6.11
CA ASN A 277 17.02 -36.66 5.69
C ASN A 277 15.93 -35.61 5.32
N PHE A 278 15.15 -35.88 4.29
CA PHE A 278 14.05 -35.04 3.81
C PHE A 278 13.19 -34.50 4.97
N TRP A 279 12.68 -35.38 5.81
CA TRP A 279 11.83 -35.00 6.93
C TRP A 279 12.53 -34.15 8.00
N GLN A 280 13.81 -34.37 8.25
CA GLN A 280 14.57 -33.54 9.19
C GLN A 280 14.76 -32.11 8.72
N TYR A 281 14.81 -31.88 7.40
CA TYR A 281 14.93 -30.56 6.82
C TYR A 281 13.57 -29.86 6.80
N TRP A 282 12.52 -30.51 6.26
CA TRP A 282 11.24 -29.86 5.99
C TRP A 282 10.31 -29.73 7.20
N ARG A 283 10.51 -30.54 8.26
CA ARG A 283 9.69 -30.45 9.48
C ARG A 283 9.63 -29.04 10.06
N TRP A 284 10.75 -28.30 10.05
CA TRP A 284 10.79 -26.97 10.65
C TRP A 284 10.01 -25.94 9.83
N PRO A 285 10.22 -25.73 8.51
CA PRO A 285 9.40 -24.86 7.68
C PRO A 285 7.90 -25.18 7.76
N VAL A 286 7.54 -26.47 7.71
CA VAL A 286 6.13 -26.88 7.78
C VAL A 286 5.52 -26.53 9.14
N LEU A 287 6.19 -26.89 10.24
CA LEU A 287 5.69 -26.57 11.59
C LEU A 287 5.53 -25.08 11.81
N VAL A 288 6.45 -24.26 11.34
CA VAL A 288 6.39 -22.81 11.50
C VAL A 288 5.23 -22.20 10.71
N VAL A 289 4.97 -22.67 9.50
CA VAL A 289 3.81 -22.21 8.71
C VAL A 289 2.49 -22.61 9.38
N ILE A 290 2.37 -23.86 9.83
CA ILE A 290 1.16 -24.35 10.52
C ILE A 290 0.95 -23.58 11.83
N MET A 291 1.99 -23.44 12.65
CA MET A 291 1.94 -22.71 13.91
C MET A 291 1.52 -21.24 13.68
N SER A 292 2.13 -20.57 12.70
CA SER A 292 1.80 -19.20 12.34
C SER A 292 0.33 -19.04 11.95
N LEU A 293 -0.18 -19.94 11.13
CA LEU A 293 -1.57 -19.94 10.69
C LEU A 293 -2.53 -20.16 11.88
N ILE A 294 -2.25 -21.13 12.73
CA ILE A 294 -3.07 -21.42 13.93
C ILE A 294 -3.10 -20.19 14.86
N ILE A 295 -1.95 -19.55 15.09
CA ILE A 295 -1.88 -18.35 15.94
C ILE A 295 -2.64 -17.19 15.30
N ALA A 296 -2.50 -16.96 13.99
CA ALA A 296 -3.21 -15.87 13.31
C ALA A 296 -4.73 -16.06 13.34
N VAL A 297 -5.20 -17.28 13.01
CA VAL A 297 -6.63 -17.64 13.10
C VAL A 297 -7.12 -17.51 14.55
N GLY A 298 -6.37 -18.03 15.52
CA GLY A 298 -6.70 -17.92 16.93
C GLY A 298 -6.79 -16.47 17.42
N ALA A 299 -5.89 -15.58 16.98
CA ALA A 299 -5.93 -14.16 17.28
C ALA A 299 -7.16 -13.48 16.66
N HIS A 300 -7.51 -13.82 15.42
CA HIS A 300 -8.70 -13.31 14.75
C HIS A 300 -9.99 -13.73 15.47
N ILE A 301 -10.15 -15.02 15.75
CA ILE A 301 -11.31 -15.55 16.48
C ILE A 301 -11.36 -14.97 17.90
N GLY A 302 -10.22 -14.94 18.61
CA GLY A 302 -10.14 -14.36 19.95
C GLY A 302 -10.58 -12.90 19.96
N TYR A 303 -10.15 -12.12 18.96
CA TYR A 303 -10.62 -10.74 18.81
C TYR A 303 -12.12 -10.66 18.54
N ALA A 304 -12.65 -11.46 17.63
CA ALA A 304 -14.08 -11.49 17.33
C ALA A 304 -14.93 -11.74 18.59
N LEU A 305 -14.48 -12.65 19.49
CA LEU A 305 -15.19 -12.98 20.73
C LEU A 305 -15.17 -11.87 21.79
N ILE A 306 -14.10 -11.04 21.83
CA ILE A 306 -13.94 -10.02 22.87
C ILE A 306 -14.23 -8.59 22.39
N SER A 307 -14.42 -8.38 21.09
CA SER A 307 -14.57 -7.05 20.48
C SER A 307 -15.86 -6.33 20.84
N GLY A 308 -16.89 -7.08 21.26
CA GLY A 308 -18.25 -6.56 21.45
C GLY A 308 -19.05 -6.36 20.17
N ASN A 309 -18.47 -6.69 19.00
CA ASN A 309 -19.18 -6.68 17.73
C ASN A 309 -19.95 -8.00 17.51
N PRO A 310 -21.06 -7.99 16.76
CA PRO A 310 -21.79 -9.22 16.43
C PRO A 310 -20.96 -10.11 15.50
N PRO A 311 -21.08 -11.44 15.55
CA PRO A 311 -20.29 -12.38 14.74
C PRO A 311 -20.35 -12.11 13.24
N GLU A 312 -21.50 -11.63 12.76
CA GLU A 312 -21.77 -11.32 11.34
C GLU A 312 -20.80 -10.27 10.79
N ALA A 313 -20.31 -9.37 11.68
CA ALA A 313 -19.36 -8.32 11.32
C ALA A 313 -17.99 -8.85 10.82
N PHE A 314 -17.67 -10.12 11.09
CA PHE A 314 -16.39 -10.75 10.75
C PHE A 314 -16.46 -11.67 9.53
N THR A 315 -17.64 -11.87 8.93
CA THR A 315 -17.87 -12.87 7.87
C THR A 315 -17.70 -12.32 6.45
N SER A 316 -17.77 -11.02 6.24
CA SER A 316 -17.74 -10.34 4.92
C SER A 316 -16.59 -10.78 4.02
N SER A 317 -15.40 -10.93 4.61
CA SER A 317 -14.21 -11.38 3.85
C SER A 317 -14.37 -12.79 3.23
N PHE A 318 -15.32 -13.59 3.65
CA PHE A 318 -15.57 -14.96 3.15
C PHE A 318 -16.79 -15.04 2.25
N SER A 319 -17.81 -14.25 2.48
CA SER A 319 -19.12 -14.33 1.81
C SER A 319 -19.22 -13.54 0.49
N SER A 320 -18.39 -12.51 0.27
CA SER A 320 -18.50 -11.68 -0.93
C SER A 320 -18.24 -12.47 -2.23
N PRO A 321 -19.02 -12.21 -3.31
CA PRO A 321 -18.91 -12.90 -4.59
C PRO A 321 -17.54 -12.72 -5.26
N LEU A 322 -17.17 -13.68 -6.13
CA LEU A 322 -15.93 -13.63 -6.92
C LEU A 322 -16.22 -13.18 -8.35
N LEU A 323 -15.73 -12.03 -8.70
CA LEU A 323 -15.87 -11.40 -10.02
C LEU A 323 -14.65 -11.76 -10.89
N LYS A 324 -14.62 -12.98 -11.41
CA LYS A 324 -13.45 -13.56 -12.10
C LYS A 324 -13.02 -12.77 -13.34
N TYR A 325 -13.93 -12.01 -13.99
CA TYR A 325 -13.62 -11.21 -15.16
C TYR A 325 -12.56 -10.13 -14.86
N ARG A 326 -12.45 -9.66 -13.61
CA ARG A 326 -11.45 -8.66 -13.16
C ARG A 326 -10.01 -9.15 -13.26
N LEU A 327 -9.80 -10.46 -13.35
CA LEU A 327 -8.46 -11.05 -13.47
C LEU A 327 -7.83 -10.78 -14.83
N LEU A 328 -8.64 -10.74 -15.89
CA LEU A 328 -8.21 -10.54 -17.27
C LEU A 328 -8.53 -9.13 -17.75
N GLU A 329 -8.06 -8.80 -18.95
CA GLU A 329 -8.39 -7.54 -19.62
C GLU A 329 -9.90 -7.41 -19.82
N ASN A 330 -10.44 -6.26 -19.44
CA ASN A 330 -11.87 -5.96 -19.52
C ASN A 330 -12.10 -4.44 -19.65
N GLU A 331 -13.32 -4.04 -20.01
CA GLU A 331 -13.66 -2.63 -20.25
C GLU A 331 -13.55 -1.78 -18.98
N ALA A 332 -13.96 -2.29 -17.83
CA ALA A 332 -13.97 -1.54 -16.58
C ALA A 332 -12.56 -1.27 -16.04
N TYR A 333 -11.67 -2.27 -16.08
CA TYR A 333 -10.37 -2.21 -15.40
C TYR A 333 -9.16 -2.30 -16.34
N GLY A 334 -9.39 -2.24 -17.65
CA GLY A 334 -8.31 -2.30 -18.64
C GLY A 334 -7.54 -3.62 -18.60
N PRO A 335 -6.22 -3.61 -18.30
CA PRO A 335 -5.36 -4.77 -18.49
C PRO A 335 -5.65 -5.93 -17.52
N GLY A 336 -6.47 -5.74 -16.50
CA GLY A 336 -6.75 -6.73 -15.46
C GLY A 336 -5.57 -7.01 -14.53
N ILE A 337 -5.87 -7.66 -13.40
CA ILE A 337 -4.89 -7.84 -12.30
C ILE A 337 -3.75 -8.80 -12.68
N ILE A 338 -3.99 -9.81 -13.53
CA ILE A 338 -2.95 -10.75 -13.95
C ILE A 338 -1.87 -10.01 -14.75
N ASN A 339 -2.26 -9.22 -15.77
CA ASN A 339 -1.31 -8.47 -16.59
C ASN A 339 -0.56 -7.42 -15.79
N LEU A 340 -1.24 -6.73 -14.87
CA LEU A 340 -0.59 -5.78 -13.96
C LEU A 340 0.43 -6.47 -13.04
N THR A 341 0.08 -7.64 -12.49
CA THR A 341 0.97 -8.41 -11.62
C THR A 341 2.17 -8.94 -12.39
N ILE A 342 1.98 -9.45 -13.61
CA ILE A 342 3.09 -9.89 -14.47
C ILE A 342 4.02 -8.70 -14.76
N THR A 343 3.48 -7.58 -15.17
CA THR A 343 4.27 -6.36 -15.48
C THR A 343 5.10 -5.91 -14.27
N ALA A 344 4.49 -5.88 -13.09
CA ALA A 344 5.16 -5.48 -11.87
C ALA A 344 6.24 -6.47 -11.40
N SER A 345 6.04 -7.76 -11.68
CA SER A 345 6.91 -8.85 -11.20
C SER A 345 8.02 -9.23 -12.18
N LEU A 346 7.77 -9.08 -13.49
CA LEU A 346 8.63 -9.61 -14.55
C LEU A 346 10.10 -9.21 -14.42
N PRO A 347 10.47 -7.96 -14.11
CA PRO A 347 11.87 -7.60 -13.95
C PRO A 347 12.57 -8.35 -12.82
N LEU A 348 11.89 -8.56 -11.70
CA LEU A 348 12.45 -9.29 -10.56
C LEU A 348 12.52 -10.80 -10.81
N LEU A 349 11.48 -11.37 -11.42
CA LEU A 349 11.50 -12.77 -11.86
C LEU A 349 12.61 -13.02 -12.86
N LEU A 350 12.86 -12.07 -13.77
CA LEU A 350 13.98 -12.13 -14.71
C LEU A 350 15.33 -12.09 -13.98
N ILE A 351 15.49 -11.22 -12.98
CA ILE A 351 16.70 -11.20 -12.12
C ILE A 351 16.90 -12.57 -11.46
N ILE A 352 15.85 -13.12 -10.84
CA ILE A 352 15.91 -14.45 -10.19
C ILE A 352 16.33 -15.51 -11.22
N LEU A 353 15.67 -15.56 -12.36
CA LEU A 353 15.93 -16.52 -13.42
C LEU A 353 17.38 -16.46 -13.91
N LEU A 354 17.85 -15.26 -14.26
CA LEU A 354 19.19 -15.02 -14.77
C LEU A 354 20.29 -15.31 -13.72
N ARG A 355 19.97 -15.25 -12.43
CA ARG A 355 20.90 -15.60 -11.34
C ARG A 355 20.84 -17.09 -10.97
N VAL A 356 19.69 -17.72 -11.04
CA VAL A 356 19.49 -19.11 -10.66
C VAL A 356 19.90 -20.09 -11.76
N LEU A 357 19.51 -19.84 -13.03
CA LEU A 357 19.77 -20.78 -14.14
C LEU A 357 21.25 -21.13 -14.32
N PRO A 358 22.19 -20.19 -14.36
CA PRO A 358 23.61 -20.52 -14.50
C PRO A 358 24.18 -21.25 -13.27
N ASN A 359 23.46 -21.21 -12.16
CA ASN A 359 23.89 -21.73 -10.86
C ASN A 359 22.98 -22.85 -10.34
N LEU A 360 22.20 -23.52 -11.21
CA LEU A 360 21.25 -24.57 -10.81
C LEU A 360 21.90 -25.68 -9.97
N LYS A 361 23.17 -26.02 -10.26
CA LYS A 361 23.92 -27.02 -9.50
C LYS A 361 24.17 -26.61 -8.03
N ALA A 362 24.02 -25.33 -7.67
CA ALA A 362 24.11 -24.84 -6.30
C ALA A 362 22.81 -25.03 -5.49
N TRP A 363 21.74 -25.45 -6.14
CA TRP A 363 20.42 -25.59 -5.54
C TRP A 363 19.92 -27.02 -5.65
N ARG A 364 19.25 -27.51 -4.61
CA ARG A 364 18.39 -28.69 -4.73
C ARG A 364 17.04 -28.27 -5.30
N PHE A 365 16.53 -29.08 -6.21
CA PHE A 365 15.23 -28.85 -6.89
C PHE A 365 14.09 -28.53 -5.92
N LEU A 366 13.98 -29.31 -4.82
CA LEU A 366 12.92 -29.12 -3.82
C LEU A 366 12.96 -27.76 -3.12
N ARG A 367 14.14 -27.18 -2.92
CA ARG A 367 14.26 -25.82 -2.35
C ARG A 367 13.73 -24.76 -3.32
N LEU A 368 14.08 -24.88 -4.61
CA LEU A 368 13.55 -23.98 -5.65
C LEU A 368 12.04 -24.15 -5.78
N LEU A 369 11.56 -25.39 -5.79
CA LEU A 369 10.13 -25.68 -5.83
C LEU A 369 9.39 -25.07 -4.64
N ALA A 370 9.93 -25.14 -3.43
CA ALA A 370 9.33 -24.53 -2.25
C ALA A 370 9.26 -23.00 -2.36
N LEU A 371 10.35 -22.34 -2.79
CA LEU A 371 10.32 -20.89 -3.00
C LEU A 371 9.29 -20.47 -4.06
N PHE A 372 9.19 -21.23 -5.15
CA PHE A 372 8.17 -21.02 -6.16
C PHE A 372 6.77 -21.25 -5.60
N SER A 373 6.55 -22.32 -4.85
CA SER A 373 5.25 -22.64 -4.24
C SER A 373 4.81 -21.56 -3.25
N PHE A 374 5.72 -21.00 -2.45
CA PHE A 374 5.41 -19.92 -1.53
C PHE A 374 4.98 -18.65 -2.29
N LEU A 375 5.68 -18.28 -3.36
CA LEU A 375 5.26 -17.18 -4.24
C LEU A 375 3.90 -17.46 -4.88
N PHE A 376 3.70 -18.65 -5.39
CA PHE A 376 2.47 -19.05 -6.09
C PHE A 376 1.26 -19.02 -5.16
N ILE A 377 1.38 -19.49 -3.90
CA ILE A 377 0.30 -19.44 -2.91
C ILE A 377 -0.17 -18.01 -2.69
N PHE A 378 0.76 -17.06 -2.47
CA PHE A 378 0.40 -15.66 -2.29
C PHE A 378 -0.11 -14.99 -3.57
N GLN A 379 0.38 -15.41 -4.72
CA GLN A 379 -0.13 -14.94 -6.01
C GLN A 379 -1.60 -15.34 -6.20
N ILE A 380 -1.93 -16.60 -5.96
CA ILE A 380 -3.32 -17.10 -6.02
C ILE A 380 -4.19 -16.42 -4.96
N GLY A 381 -3.69 -16.30 -3.71
CA GLY A 381 -4.40 -15.58 -2.65
C GLY A 381 -4.71 -14.13 -3.03
N GLY A 382 -3.76 -13.42 -3.62
CA GLY A 382 -3.95 -12.06 -4.13
C GLY A 382 -4.98 -11.99 -5.26
N PHE A 383 -4.97 -12.95 -6.19
CA PHE A 383 -5.98 -13.03 -7.26
C PHE A 383 -7.38 -13.28 -6.72
N VAL A 384 -7.52 -14.13 -5.71
CA VAL A 384 -8.82 -14.36 -5.03
C VAL A 384 -9.32 -13.06 -4.41
N VAL A 385 -8.48 -12.33 -3.68
CA VAL A 385 -8.87 -11.04 -3.08
C VAL A 385 -9.20 -9.99 -4.14
N SER A 386 -8.42 -9.91 -5.23
CA SER A 386 -8.67 -8.98 -6.33
C SER A 386 -9.96 -9.28 -7.12
N SER A 387 -10.39 -10.55 -7.14
CA SER A 387 -11.65 -10.93 -7.80
C SER A 387 -12.87 -10.75 -6.92
N LYS A 388 -12.73 -10.38 -5.64
CA LYS A 388 -13.88 -10.07 -4.79
C LYS A 388 -14.48 -8.72 -5.16
N ILE A 389 -15.78 -8.55 -4.87
CA ILE A 389 -16.41 -7.24 -4.91
C ILE A 389 -15.64 -6.31 -3.94
N GLY A 390 -15.33 -5.08 -4.36
CA GLY A 390 -14.43 -4.18 -3.62
C GLY A 390 -12.94 -4.39 -3.92
N GLY A 391 -12.52 -5.53 -4.51
CA GLY A 391 -11.12 -5.82 -4.83
C GLY A 391 -10.55 -4.96 -5.95
N GLY A 392 -11.27 -4.86 -7.07
CA GLY A 392 -10.84 -4.11 -8.25
C GLY A 392 -9.51 -4.60 -8.84
N ASN A 393 -8.84 -3.76 -9.64
CA ASN A 393 -7.55 -4.06 -10.25
C ASN A 393 -6.35 -3.51 -9.44
N ASN A 394 -6.51 -3.26 -8.18
CA ASN A 394 -5.48 -2.67 -7.33
C ASN A 394 -4.38 -3.68 -6.99
N LEU A 395 -3.14 -3.35 -7.33
CA LEU A 395 -1.97 -4.17 -6.99
C LEU A 395 -1.73 -4.34 -5.48
N HIS A 396 -2.37 -3.52 -4.62
CA HIS A 396 -2.25 -3.70 -3.18
C HIS A 396 -2.83 -5.04 -2.67
N ASN A 397 -3.71 -5.69 -3.44
CA ASN A 397 -4.18 -7.04 -3.11
C ASN A 397 -3.11 -8.12 -3.31
N MET A 398 -2.04 -7.79 -4.06
CA MET A 398 -0.87 -8.62 -4.30
C MET A 398 0.27 -8.36 -3.31
N ASP A 399 0.03 -7.60 -2.25
CA ASP A 399 1.01 -7.08 -1.31
C ASP A 399 1.90 -8.17 -0.67
N ALA A 400 1.32 -9.24 -0.17
CA ALA A 400 2.07 -10.37 0.41
C ALA A 400 2.99 -11.07 -0.61
N TYR A 401 2.50 -11.26 -1.84
CA TYR A 401 3.30 -11.79 -2.94
C TYR A 401 4.47 -10.88 -3.26
N PHE A 402 4.26 -9.56 -3.37
CA PHE A 402 5.32 -8.61 -3.69
C PHE A 402 6.39 -8.54 -2.59
N VAL A 403 6.01 -8.54 -1.33
CA VAL A 403 6.97 -8.57 -0.22
C VAL A 403 7.84 -9.82 -0.30
N LEU A 404 7.24 -10.99 -0.52
CA LEU A 404 7.99 -12.24 -0.62
C LEU A 404 8.92 -12.25 -1.84
N LEU A 405 8.43 -11.78 -2.99
CA LEU A 405 9.22 -11.64 -4.22
C LEU A 405 10.43 -10.72 -4.00
N ALA A 406 10.23 -9.57 -3.34
CA ALA A 406 11.32 -8.64 -3.03
C ALA A 406 12.38 -9.26 -2.13
N VAL A 407 11.98 -9.98 -1.08
CA VAL A 407 12.92 -10.66 -0.17
C VAL A 407 13.72 -11.72 -0.91
N ILE A 408 13.07 -12.59 -1.68
CA ILE A 408 13.75 -13.64 -2.47
C ILE A 408 14.73 -13.01 -3.47
N THR A 409 14.29 -11.97 -4.19
CA THR A 409 15.13 -11.26 -5.17
C THR A 409 16.38 -10.65 -4.51
N ALA A 410 16.22 -10.01 -3.36
CA ALA A 410 17.34 -9.43 -2.61
C ALA A 410 18.35 -10.52 -2.20
N TYR A 411 17.88 -11.62 -1.63
CA TYR A 411 18.76 -12.72 -1.23
C TYR A 411 19.56 -13.31 -2.40
N ILE A 412 18.89 -13.56 -3.52
CA ILE A 412 19.53 -14.11 -4.73
C ILE A 412 20.48 -13.08 -5.37
N THR A 413 20.10 -11.81 -5.40
CA THR A 413 20.93 -10.74 -6.00
C THR A 413 22.23 -10.53 -5.24
N PHE A 414 22.19 -10.61 -3.92
CA PHE A 414 23.35 -10.39 -3.05
C PHE A 414 24.08 -11.68 -2.64
N ASP A 415 23.77 -12.82 -3.26
CA ASP A 415 24.36 -14.14 -2.96
C ASP A 415 24.29 -14.48 -1.45
N ARG A 416 23.16 -14.14 -0.80
CA ARG A 416 22.94 -14.40 0.64
C ARG A 416 22.21 -15.71 0.92
N PHE A 417 22.03 -16.54 -0.08
CA PHE A 417 21.55 -17.90 0.10
C PHE A 417 22.71 -18.87 0.40
N SER A 418 22.42 -19.93 1.15
CA SER A 418 23.37 -21.00 1.41
C SER A 418 23.27 -22.05 0.30
N PRO A 419 24.32 -22.23 -0.54
CA PRO A 419 24.29 -23.22 -1.61
C PRO A 419 24.33 -24.65 -1.06
N ASP A 420 23.73 -25.60 -1.77
CA ASP A 420 23.75 -27.04 -1.44
C ASP A 420 25.02 -27.75 -1.91
N SER A 421 25.87 -27.03 -2.64
CA SER A 421 27.14 -27.55 -3.15
C SER A 421 28.27 -26.52 -2.95
N SER A 422 29.51 -26.97 -2.97
CA SER A 422 30.72 -26.13 -2.86
C SER A 422 31.02 -25.28 -4.11
N ILE A 423 30.10 -25.24 -5.08
CA ILE A 423 30.27 -24.52 -6.34
C ILE A 423 30.19 -23.02 -6.08
N LYS A 424 31.20 -22.28 -6.54
CA LYS A 424 31.14 -20.81 -6.53
C LYS A 424 30.06 -20.28 -7.46
N VAL A 425 29.12 -19.52 -6.89
CA VAL A 425 28.09 -18.82 -7.65
C VAL A 425 28.74 -17.76 -8.55
N ARG A 426 28.44 -17.80 -9.84
CA ARG A 426 28.98 -16.86 -10.81
C ARG A 426 28.01 -15.71 -11.04
N PRO A 427 28.43 -14.45 -10.83
CA PRO A 427 27.62 -13.30 -11.26
C PRO A 427 27.62 -13.23 -12.79
N TRP A 428 26.48 -13.42 -13.42
CA TRP A 428 26.35 -13.42 -14.89
C TRP A 428 25.83 -12.08 -15.44
N ILE A 429 25.16 -11.29 -14.59
CA ILE A 429 24.55 -10.03 -15.03
C ILE A 429 25.41 -8.86 -14.60
N PRO A 430 25.71 -7.90 -15.49
CA PRO A 430 26.37 -6.66 -15.11
C PRO A 430 25.56 -5.90 -14.05
N PRO A 431 26.21 -5.36 -13.00
CA PRO A 431 25.51 -4.68 -11.91
C PRO A 431 24.62 -3.50 -12.35
N ALA A 432 24.98 -2.81 -13.44
CA ALA A 432 24.17 -1.72 -13.97
C ALA A 432 22.83 -2.22 -14.52
N ILE A 433 22.82 -3.38 -15.20
CA ILE A 433 21.59 -4.00 -15.72
C ILE A 433 20.70 -4.45 -14.57
N LEU A 434 21.28 -5.03 -13.52
CA LEU A 434 20.51 -5.39 -12.30
C LEU A 434 19.82 -4.17 -11.69
N VAL A 435 20.51 -3.03 -11.60
CA VAL A 435 19.92 -1.80 -11.07
C VAL A 435 18.77 -1.32 -11.96
N VAL A 436 18.97 -1.29 -13.29
CA VAL A 436 17.92 -0.87 -14.22
C VAL A 436 16.70 -1.78 -14.09
N LEU A 437 16.87 -3.10 -14.13
CA LEU A 437 15.76 -4.05 -13.99
C LEU A 437 15.03 -3.89 -12.66
N ALA A 438 15.77 -3.74 -11.55
CA ALA A 438 15.18 -3.62 -10.22
C ALA A 438 14.35 -2.32 -10.05
N PHE A 439 14.74 -1.23 -10.69
CA PHE A 439 14.11 0.08 -10.54
C PHE A 439 13.12 0.44 -11.65
N LEU A 440 13.07 -0.29 -12.75
CA LEU A 440 12.25 0.05 -13.91
C LEU A 440 10.78 0.26 -13.55
N VAL A 441 10.15 -0.72 -12.94
CA VAL A 441 8.72 -0.64 -12.59
C VAL A 441 8.47 0.25 -11.37
N PRO A 442 9.25 0.19 -10.27
CA PRO A 442 9.10 1.11 -9.15
C PRO A 442 9.20 2.60 -9.53
N ILE A 443 10.11 2.95 -10.42
CA ILE A 443 10.24 4.33 -10.91
C ILE A 443 9.06 4.70 -11.81
N ASN A 444 8.64 3.80 -12.69
CA ASN A 444 7.46 4.03 -13.51
C ASN A 444 6.23 4.29 -12.64
N ALA A 445 6.04 3.50 -11.58
CA ALA A 445 4.97 3.71 -10.61
C ALA A 445 5.09 5.09 -9.93
N ALA A 446 6.27 5.47 -9.44
CA ALA A 446 6.50 6.77 -8.79
C ALA A 446 6.19 7.96 -9.70
N VAL A 447 6.61 7.90 -10.97
CA VAL A 447 6.34 8.97 -11.95
C VAL A 447 4.85 9.09 -12.28
N ASN A 448 4.16 7.96 -12.41
CA ASN A 448 2.73 7.95 -12.77
C ASN A 448 1.81 8.22 -11.57
N SER A 449 2.29 8.05 -10.35
CA SER A 449 1.52 8.33 -9.12
C SER A 449 1.46 9.81 -8.77
N LEU A 450 2.29 10.68 -9.37
CA LEU A 450 2.25 12.11 -9.12
C LEU A 450 0.87 12.68 -9.44
N ARG A 451 0.31 13.39 -8.50
CA ARG A 451 -1.02 14.04 -8.56
C ARG A 451 -0.91 15.52 -8.19
N PRO A 452 -1.77 16.39 -8.72
CA PRO A 452 -1.82 17.79 -8.33
C PRO A 452 -2.23 17.94 -6.86
N MET A 453 -2.06 19.14 -6.32
CA MET A 453 -2.68 19.51 -5.03
C MET A 453 -4.20 19.34 -5.14
N HIS A 454 -4.84 18.98 -4.03
CA HIS A 454 -6.29 18.95 -3.98
C HIS A 454 -6.85 20.36 -4.23
N ASP A 455 -7.74 20.46 -5.21
CA ASP A 455 -8.51 21.68 -5.46
C ASP A 455 -9.68 21.69 -4.46
N VAL A 456 -9.43 22.21 -3.28
CA VAL A 456 -10.39 22.23 -2.16
C VAL A 456 -10.58 23.64 -1.64
N ASN A 457 -11.81 23.99 -1.35
CA ASN A 457 -12.18 25.29 -0.80
C ASN A 457 -12.46 25.18 0.71
N ASN A 458 -11.45 25.52 1.52
CA ASN A 458 -11.58 25.47 2.98
C ASN A 458 -12.69 26.36 3.53
N LEU A 459 -12.86 27.56 2.98
CA LEU A 459 -13.89 28.50 3.44
C LEU A 459 -15.29 27.93 3.22
N ARG A 460 -15.53 27.40 2.02
CA ARG A 460 -16.80 26.78 1.66
C ARG A 460 -17.08 25.55 2.52
N ALA A 461 -16.09 24.68 2.72
CA ALA A 461 -16.25 23.50 3.55
C ALA A 461 -16.65 23.84 5.00
N TRP A 462 -16.03 24.89 5.60
CA TRP A 462 -16.42 25.36 6.93
C TRP A 462 -17.79 26.02 6.95
N GLU A 463 -18.21 26.68 5.88
CA GLU A 463 -19.56 27.22 5.75
C GLU A 463 -20.59 26.10 5.69
N ASP A 464 -20.32 25.06 4.90
CA ASP A 464 -21.20 23.89 4.79
C ASP A 464 -21.31 23.12 6.12
N ILE A 465 -20.21 22.95 6.86
CA ILE A 465 -20.23 22.37 8.21
C ILE A 465 -21.11 23.21 9.16
N ARG A 466 -21.02 24.55 9.10
CA ARG A 466 -21.87 25.44 9.90
C ARG A 466 -23.35 25.34 9.53
N GLN A 467 -23.67 25.16 8.24
CA GLN A 467 -25.06 24.93 7.81
C GLN A 467 -25.60 23.61 8.38
N VAL A 468 -24.78 22.53 8.35
CA VAL A 468 -25.16 21.25 8.96
C VAL A 468 -25.36 21.40 10.47
N GLN A 469 -24.44 22.09 11.19
CA GLN A 469 -24.58 22.35 12.63
C GLN A 469 -25.86 23.15 12.93
N ALA A 470 -26.14 24.21 12.18
CA ALA A 470 -27.34 25.04 12.38
C ALA A 470 -28.62 24.22 12.19
N LEU A 471 -28.62 23.31 11.19
CA LEU A 471 -29.76 22.44 10.95
C LEU A 471 -29.94 21.40 12.09
N ILE A 472 -28.86 20.89 12.64
CA ILE A 472 -28.87 20.02 13.81
C ILE A 472 -29.44 20.78 15.02
N ASP A 473 -28.94 21.98 15.30
CA ASP A 473 -29.39 22.82 16.43
C ASP A 473 -30.88 23.22 16.31
N GLU A 474 -31.38 23.35 15.08
CA GLU A 474 -32.80 23.72 14.80
C GLU A 474 -33.74 22.52 14.96
N ARG A 475 -33.34 21.33 14.48
CA ARG A 475 -34.28 20.22 14.27
C ARG A 475 -34.12 19.05 15.20
N VAL A 476 -32.90 18.86 15.79
CA VAL A 476 -32.64 17.69 16.62
C VAL A 476 -32.98 17.98 18.08
N PRO A 477 -33.88 17.22 18.70
CA PRO A 477 -34.12 17.32 20.14
C PRO A 477 -32.88 17.02 20.96
N LYS A 478 -32.88 17.40 22.23
CA LYS A 478 -31.72 17.25 23.14
C LYS A 478 -31.22 15.81 23.27
N ASP A 479 -32.13 14.85 23.14
CA ASP A 479 -31.84 13.40 23.21
C ASP A 479 -31.98 12.73 21.83
N GLY A 480 -31.97 13.52 20.74
CA GLY A 480 -32.15 13.04 19.37
C GLY A 480 -30.90 12.42 18.78
N GLU A 481 -31.07 11.41 17.96
CA GLU A 481 -29.98 10.68 17.31
C GLU A 481 -29.70 11.22 15.90
N VAL A 482 -28.44 11.55 15.63
CA VAL A 482 -27.97 11.95 14.29
C VAL A 482 -27.00 10.91 13.76
N LEU A 483 -27.38 10.25 12.65
CA LEU A 483 -26.55 9.27 12.01
C LEU A 483 -25.58 9.93 11.01
N PHE A 484 -24.28 9.78 11.23
CA PHE A 484 -23.24 10.14 10.28
C PHE A 484 -22.78 8.91 9.50
N ILE A 485 -23.29 8.68 8.31
CA ILE A 485 -22.75 7.68 7.38
C ILE A 485 -21.44 8.22 6.77
N GLN A 486 -21.47 9.45 6.27
CA GLN A 486 -20.32 10.16 5.69
C GLN A 486 -19.76 11.20 6.68
N HIS A 487 -18.47 11.54 6.53
CA HIS A 487 -17.78 12.57 7.32
C HIS A 487 -17.84 12.40 8.85
N ARG A 488 -17.94 11.17 9.34
CA ARG A 488 -18.05 10.85 10.77
C ARG A 488 -16.89 11.39 11.61
N HIS A 489 -15.72 11.61 11.01
CA HIS A 489 -14.58 12.24 11.67
C HIS A 489 -14.88 13.66 12.20
N LEU A 490 -15.90 14.35 11.65
CA LEU A 490 -16.34 15.65 12.19
C LEU A 490 -16.70 15.56 13.66
N LEU A 491 -17.25 14.43 14.10
CA LEU A 491 -17.52 14.14 15.51
C LEU A 491 -16.24 13.82 16.30
N SER A 492 -15.28 13.15 15.65
CA SER A 492 -14.01 12.78 16.29
C SER A 492 -13.09 13.98 16.56
N PHE A 493 -13.31 15.10 15.85
CA PHE A 493 -12.52 16.34 15.95
C PHE A 493 -13.33 17.53 16.48
N ASP A 494 -14.48 17.30 17.12
CA ASP A 494 -15.36 18.34 17.69
C ASP A 494 -15.75 19.44 16.69
N MET A 495 -15.80 19.11 15.38
CA MET A 495 -16.20 20.06 14.34
C MET A 495 -17.72 20.17 14.23
N ILE A 496 -18.44 19.16 14.71
CA ILE A 496 -19.88 19.17 14.97
C ILE A 496 -20.08 18.65 16.39
N THR A 497 -20.97 19.32 17.15
CA THR A 497 -21.22 19.07 18.57
C THR A 497 -22.72 19.01 18.87
N GLY A 498 -23.09 18.63 20.10
CA GLY A 498 -24.47 18.64 20.55
C GLY A 498 -25.33 17.52 20.00
N VAL A 499 -24.74 16.44 19.48
CA VAL A 499 -25.45 15.27 18.98
C VAL A 499 -25.18 14.04 19.83
N GLU A 500 -26.17 13.15 19.96
CA GLU A 500 -25.90 11.83 20.53
C GLU A 500 -25.10 11.00 19.53
N PHE A 501 -24.02 10.39 20.03
CA PHE A 501 -23.10 9.61 19.21
C PHE A 501 -23.71 8.25 18.83
N VAL A 502 -23.97 8.05 17.55
CA VAL A 502 -24.36 6.78 16.93
C VAL A 502 -23.11 6.12 16.31
N HIS A 503 -22.75 4.93 16.78
CA HIS A 503 -21.51 4.24 16.32
C HIS A 503 -21.76 3.28 15.16
N GLU A 504 -22.99 2.83 14.95
CA GLU A 504 -23.38 1.92 13.88
C GLU A 504 -23.33 2.63 12.50
N TYR A 505 -23.33 1.85 11.44
CA TYR A 505 -23.53 2.27 10.05
C TYR A 505 -22.50 3.27 9.51
N ASP A 506 -21.22 3.12 9.93
CA ASP A 506 -20.11 3.83 9.30
C ASP A 506 -19.98 3.44 7.83
N LYS A 507 -19.70 4.42 6.95
CA LYS A 507 -19.69 4.26 5.49
C LYS A 507 -18.89 3.06 4.98
N VAL A 508 -17.63 2.91 5.42
CA VAL A 508 -16.77 1.84 4.94
C VAL A 508 -17.28 0.48 5.41
N PHE A 509 -17.70 0.39 6.65
CA PHE A 509 -18.23 -0.85 7.19
C PHE A 509 -19.60 -1.20 6.60
N LEU A 510 -20.49 -0.22 6.44
CA LEU A 510 -21.80 -0.41 5.80
C LEU A 510 -21.66 -0.86 4.34
N MET A 511 -20.69 -0.28 3.59
CA MET A 511 -20.37 -0.73 2.24
C MET A 511 -19.87 -2.18 2.22
N GLU A 512 -19.00 -2.55 3.16
CA GLU A 512 -18.51 -3.93 3.27
C GLU A 512 -19.67 -4.92 3.53
N MET A 513 -20.63 -4.55 4.36
CA MET A 513 -21.83 -5.35 4.62
C MET A 513 -22.72 -5.45 3.36
N ALA A 514 -22.92 -4.35 2.64
CA ALA A 514 -23.68 -4.34 1.39
C ALA A 514 -22.99 -5.21 0.31
N MET A 515 -21.67 -5.07 0.12
CA MET A 515 -20.92 -5.86 -0.87
C MET A 515 -20.87 -7.35 -0.54
N SER A 516 -20.92 -7.71 0.73
CA SER A 516 -20.92 -9.12 1.16
C SER A 516 -22.32 -9.75 1.17
N GLY A 517 -23.38 -8.96 0.93
CA GLY A 517 -24.75 -9.41 1.03
C GLY A 517 -25.14 -9.85 2.44
N ASN A 518 -24.64 -9.15 3.47
CA ASN A 518 -24.92 -9.47 4.86
C ASN A 518 -26.34 -9.00 5.23
N GLU A 519 -27.33 -9.85 4.92
CA GLU A 519 -28.75 -9.56 5.13
C GLU A 519 -29.06 -9.24 6.60
N VAL A 520 -28.50 -9.99 7.56
CA VAL A 520 -28.77 -9.78 9.00
C VAL A 520 -28.39 -8.37 9.44
N TYR A 521 -27.25 -7.87 8.98
CA TYR A 521 -26.82 -6.51 9.31
C TYR A 521 -27.64 -5.43 8.57
N LEU A 522 -27.94 -5.67 7.30
CA LEU A 522 -28.70 -4.74 6.48
C LEU A 522 -30.17 -4.66 6.91
N GLU A 523 -30.80 -5.77 7.29
CA GLU A 523 -32.17 -5.79 7.83
C GLU A 523 -32.30 -4.92 9.08
N LYS A 524 -31.30 -4.98 9.99
CA LYS A 524 -31.27 -4.09 11.15
C LYS A 524 -31.17 -2.63 10.76
N PHE A 525 -30.32 -2.30 9.78
CA PHE A 525 -30.22 -0.94 9.23
C PHE A 525 -31.55 -0.48 8.64
N TRP A 526 -32.22 -1.29 7.84
CA TRP A 526 -33.51 -0.97 7.24
C TRP A 526 -34.60 -0.78 8.29
N GLN A 527 -34.66 -1.63 9.32
CA GLN A 527 -35.60 -1.48 10.44
C GLN A 527 -35.37 -0.18 11.20
N ASP A 528 -34.11 0.21 11.44
CA ASP A 528 -33.78 1.48 12.09
C ASP A 528 -34.22 2.68 11.20
N LEU A 529 -34.16 2.56 9.86
CA LEU A 529 -34.68 3.58 8.94
C LEU A 529 -36.20 3.64 8.91
N GLU A 530 -36.89 2.49 8.82
CA GLU A 530 -38.37 2.39 8.79
C GLU A 530 -39.00 2.88 10.10
N SER A 531 -38.32 2.67 11.22
CA SER A 531 -38.75 3.18 12.52
C SER A 531 -38.47 4.67 12.72
N HIS A 532 -37.85 5.33 11.76
CA HIS A 532 -37.38 6.72 11.86
C HIS A 532 -36.56 6.99 13.11
N ARG A 533 -35.67 6.03 13.45
CA ARG A 533 -34.79 6.11 14.62
C ARG A 533 -33.96 7.41 14.65
N PHE A 534 -33.54 7.89 13.47
CA PHE A 534 -32.63 9.03 13.35
C PHE A 534 -33.42 10.30 13.01
N ASP A 535 -33.23 11.37 13.78
CA ASP A 535 -33.80 12.68 13.49
C ASP A 535 -33.19 13.31 12.23
N LEU A 536 -31.88 13.10 12.04
CA LEU A 536 -31.18 13.49 10.81
C LEU A 536 -30.16 12.40 10.42
N ILE A 537 -29.92 12.27 9.12
CA ILE A 537 -28.87 11.41 8.56
C ILE A 537 -27.96 12.25 7.66
N ILE A 538 -26.66 12.26 7.95
CA ILE A 538 -25.62 12.89 7.14
C ILE A 538 -24.96 11.83 6.27
N THR A 539 -25.11 11.95 4.97
CA THR A 539 -24.59 11.01 3.96
C THR A 539 -24.01 11.74 2.76
N GLU A 540 -23.53 11.03 1.77
CA GLU A 540 -23.23 11.60 0.46
C GLU A 540 -24.53 11.83 -0.35
N PRO A 541 -24.51 12.71 -1.37
CA PRO A 541 -25.68 12.90 -2.23
C PRO A 541 -26.19 11.57 -2.78
N LEU A 542 -27.48 11.29 -2.61
CA LEU A 542 -28.07 10.01 -2.99
C LEU A 542 -28.00 9.80 -4.51
N THR A 543 -27.50 8.68 -4.93
CA THR A 543 -27.48 8.21 -6.32
C THR A 543 -28.23 6.89 -6.40
N LEU A 544 -29.32 6.86 -7.17
CA LEU A 544 -30.16 5.65 -7.35
C LEU A 544 -29.88 4.95 -8.70
N VAL A 545 -28.89 5.43 -9.45
CA VAL A 545 -28.54 4.89 -10.76
C VAL A 545 -27.65 3.68 -10.60
N GLU A 546 -28.15 2.54 -11.09
CA GLU A 546 -27.33 1.33 -11.21
C GLU A 546 -26.34 1.46 -12.38
N LYS A 547 -25.15 0.91 -12.20
CA LYS A 547 -24.08 0.86 -13.18
C LYS A 547 -24.01 -0.51 -13.84
N THR A 548 -23.35 -0.57 -14.99
CA THR A 548 -23.11 -1.80 -15.75
C THR A 548 -21.77 -2.44 -15.36
N ALA A 549 -21.54 -3.68 -15.78
CA ALA A 549 -20.26 -4.37 -15.57
C ALA A 549 -19.09 -3.72 -16.33
N SER A 550 -19.34 -2.84 -17.30
CA SER A 550 -18.32 -2.04 -17.99
C SER A 550 -17.88 -0.80 -17.22
N ASP A 551 -18.61 -0.44 -16.16
CA ASP A 551 -18.27 0.69 -15.31
C ASP A 551 -17.31 0.26 -14.18
N VAL A 552 -16.32 1.10 -13.89
CA VAL A 552 -15.43 0.89 -12.73
C VAL A 552 -16.25 0.90 -11.45
N PHE A 553 -16.07 -0.14 -10.62
CA PHE A 553 -16.84 -0.36 -9.39
C PHE A 553 -18.37 -0.40 -9.61
N GLY A 554 -18.82 -1.02 -10.73
CA GLY A 554 -20.25 -1.13 -11.04
C GLY A 554 -21.01 -1.97 -10.00
N GLU A 555 -20.48 -3.14 -9.63
CA GLU A 555 -21.10 -4.01 -8.63
C GLU A 555 -21.11 -3.39 -7.23
N GLU A 556 -20.04 -2.66 -6.86
CA GLU A 556 -19.96 -1.91 -5.61
C GLU A 556 -21.04 -0.82 -5.55
N ASN A 557 -21.18 -0.06 -6.65
CA ASN A 557 -22.22 0.94 -6.77
C ASN A 557 -23.63 0.32 -6.62
N ASN A 558 -23.86 -0.81 -7.27
CA ASN A 558 -25.18 -1.45 -7.25
C ASN A 558 -25.50 -2.06 -5.87
N ALA A 559 -24.49 -2.60 -5.20
CA ALA A 559 -24.65 -3.05 -3.82
C ALA A 559 -25.00 -1.88 -2.88
N TRP A 560 -24.36 -0.72 -3.06
CA TRP A 560 -24.63 0.49 -2.29
C TRP A 560 -26.01 1.07 -2.60
N VAL A 561 -26.38 1.14 -3.87
CA VAL A 561 -27.73 1.60 -4.29
C VAL A 561 -28.81 0.77 -3.63
N LYS A 562 -28.71 -0.57 -3.74
CA LYS A 562 -29.73 -1.49 -3.21
C LYS A 562 -29.74 -1.57 -1.69
N GLY A 563 -28.57 -1.64 -1.08
CA GLY A 563 -28.45 -1.86 0.36
C GLY A 563 -28.61 -0.60 1.19
N VAL A 564 -28.30 0.58 0.62
CA VAL A 564 -28.20 1.83 1.38
C VAL A 564 -29.02 2.96 0.77
N ASN A 565 -28.73 3.38 -0.47
CA ASN A 565 -29.34 4.58 -1.02
C ASN A 565 -30.85 4.45 -1.26
N GLN A 566 -31.31 3.30 -1.76
CA GLN A 566 -32.74 3.07 -1.99
C GLN A 566 -33.52 3.05 -0.66
N PRO A 567 -33.14 2.29 0.38
CA PRO A 567 -33.80 2.35 1.68
C PRO A 567 -33.80 3.75 2.31
N LEU A 568 -32.70 4.51 2.19
CA LEU A 568 -32.65 5.91 2.63
C LEU A 568 -33.65 6.77 1.88
N SER A 569 -33.68 6.65 0.56
CA SER A 569 -34.60 7.42 -0.28
C SER A 569 -36.07 7.06 -0.06
N ASP A 570 -36.37 5.83 0.35
CA ASP A 570 -37.74 5.38 0.60
C ASP A 570 -38.30 5.93 1.93
N THR A 571 -37.44 6.16 2.91
CA THR A 571 -37.83 6.51 4.30
C THR A 571 -37.51 7.96 4.69
N TYR A 572 -36.56 8.62 4.04
CA TYR A 572 -36.08 9.97 4.37
C TYR A 572 -36.10 10.87 3.15
N ASP A 573 -36.35 12.19 3.38
CA ASP A 573 -36.24 13.23 2.39
C ASP A 573 -34.99 14.07 2.54
N VAL A 574 -34.40 14.51 1.41
CA VAL A 574 -33.25 15.40 1.42
C VAL A 574 -33.65 16.80 1.83
N VAL A 575 -33.23 17.28 2.99
CA VAL A 575 -33.53 18.62 3.51
C VAL A 575 -32.40 19.64 3.26
N LEU A 576 -31.17 19.17 3.05
CA LEU A 576 -30.03 20.01 2.68
C LEU A 576 -29.10 19.21 1.76
N ASN A 577 -28.71 19.82 0.63
CA ASN A 577 -27.82 19.21 -0.34
C ASN A 577 -26.61 20.12 -0.57
N LEU A 578 -25.42 19.63 -0.27
CA LEU A 578 -24.14 20.33 -0.36
C LEU A 578 -23.17 19.55 -1.28
N PRO A 579 -23.42 19.55 -2.59
CA PRO A 579 -22.71 18.68 -3.54
C PRO A 579 -21.20 18.98 -3.63
N GLU A 580 -20.78 20.24 -3.43
CA GLU A 580 -19.35 20.62 -3.45
C GLU A 580 -18.57 20.00 -2.28
N SER A 581 -19.23 19.82 -1.14
CA SER A 581 -18.68 19.16 0.04
C SER A 581 -18.96 17.65 0.08
N GLY A 582 -19.67 17.12 -0.91
CA GLY A 582 -20.07 15.72 -0.96
C GLY A 582 -20.98 15.32 0.19
N MET A 583 -21.84 16.24 0.67
CA MET A 583 -22.76 16.00 1.79
C MET A 583 -24.22 16.20 1.37
N ALA A 584 -25.07 15.36 1.92
CA ALA A 584 -26.51 15.55 1.96
C ALA A 584 -27.01 15.27 3.39
N VAL A 585 -27.97 16.07 3.84
CA VAL A 585 -28.65 15.86 5.11
C VAL A 585 -30.10 15.45 4.82
N LEU A 586 -30.51 14.36 5.45
CA LEU A 586 -31.83 13.80 5.28
C LEU A 586 -32.59 13.87 6.62
N ALA A 587 -33.93 14.09 6.51
CA ALA A 587 -34.84 14.02 7.65
C ALA A 587 -35.94 12.98 7.36
N PRO A 588 -36.55 12.38 8.40
CA PRO A 588 -37.64 11.43 8.22
C PRO A 588 -38.76 12.03 7.34
N LYS A 589 -39.31 11.22 6.45
CA LYS A 589 -40.52 11.61 5.71
C LYS A 589 -41.65 11.84 6.68
N SER A 590 -42.40 12.94 6.49
CA SER A 590 -43.64 13.12 7.21
C SER A 590 -44.55 11.93 6.90
N GLN A 591 -45.00 11.22 7.94
CA GLN A 591 -46.02 10.20 7.75
C GLN A 591 -47.26 10.85 7.09
N PRO A 592 -47.84 10.22 6.05
CA PRO A 592 -49.01 10.75 5.36
C PRO A 592 -50.24 10.90 6.22
#